data_ef5e18f8875335124d5d8111b3fd4027
#
_entry.id   ef5e18f8875335124d5d8111b3fd4027
#
_cell.length_a   1.000
_cell.length_b   1.000
_cell.length_c   1.000
_cell.angle_alpha   90.00
_cell.angle_beta   90.00
_cell.angle_gamma   90.00
#
_symmetry.space_group_name_H-M   'P 1'
#
loop_
_entity.id
_entity.type
_entity.pdbx_description
1 polymer ?
#
loop_
_entity_poly.entity_id
_entity_poly.type
_entity_poly.pdbx_seq_one_letter_code
_entity_poly.pdbx_strand_id
1 'polypeptide(L)'
;MFNWFKNRAAERAEEEKEFIMKIERDIIMALRQVYDPEIPVNVYDLGLIYEIKVNEEHEVYIQMTLTAPNCPMADYVMQQVKTAVEDVPGVVSVNIDLVFEPVWDKSRMTEEALVTLGLDVD
;
A
#
# COMPACT_ATOMS: atom_id res chain seq x y z
N MET A 1 -30.43 -3.46 32.34
CA MET A 1 -31.06 -2.46 31.46
C MET A 1 -30.24 -2.27 30.22
N PHE A 2 -30.87 -2.34 29.08
CA PHE A 2 -30.24 -2.17 27.78
C PHE A 2 -29.81 -0.72 27.57
N ASN A 3 -28.53 -0.49 27.26
CA ASN A 3 -28.02 0.84 26.97
C ASN A 3 -27.90 1.03 25.47
N TRP A 4 -28.94 1.55 24.87
CA TRP A 4 -29.06 1.73 23.44
C TRP A 4 -27.96 2.66 22.87
N PHE A 5 -27.58 3.72 23.58
CA PHE A 5 -26.55 4.65 23.11
C PHE A 5 -25.16 4.00 23.08
N LYS A 6 -24.83 3.19 24.07
CA LYS A 6 -23.57 2.46 24.10
C LYS A 6 -23.46 1.49 22.93
N ASN A 7 -24.55 0.79 22.65
CA ASN A 7 -24.55 -0.17 21.52
C ASN A 7 -24.38 0.52 20.19
N ARG A 8 -25.02 1.68 20.01
CA ARG A 8 -24.86 2.45 18.77
C ARG A 8 -23.45 2.98 18.58
N ALA A 9 -22.82 3.45 19.65
CA ALA A 9 -21.44 3.92 19.58
C ALA A 9 -20.49 2.78 19.20
N ALA A 10 -20.70 1.61 19.79
CA ALA A 10 -19.90 0.42 19.47
C ALA A 10 -20.09 -0.02 18.01
N GLU A 11 -21.34 -0.01 17.51
CA GLU A 11 -21.64 -0.36 16.14
C GLU A 11 -20.98 0.60 15.15
N ARG A 12 -20.99 1.91 15.44
CA ARG A 12 -20.34 2.90 14.58
C ARG A 12 -18.82 2.71 14.56
N ALA A 13 -18.23 2.40 15.69
CA ALA A 13 -16.80 2.15 15.78
C ALA A 13 -16.43 0.92 14.95
N GLU A 14 -17.24 -0.13 14.99
CA GLU A 14 -17.03 -1.33 14.20
C GLU A 14 -17.18 -1.05 12.71
N GLU A 15 -18.21 -0.32 12.32
CA GLU A 15 -18.44 0.05 10.92
C GLU A 15 -17.29 0.89 10.37
N GLU A 16 -16.76 1.81 11.17
CA GLU A 16 -15.64 2.64 10.77
C GLU A 16 -14.38 1.80 10.58
N LYS A 17 -14.11 0.86 11.49
CA LYS A 17 -12.99 -0.06 11.36
C LYS A 17 -13.11 -0.90 10.10
N GLU A 18 -14.30 -1.42 9.83
CA GLU A 18 -14.54 -2.22 8.63
C GLU A 18 -14.32 -1.40 7.37
N PHE A 19 -14.74 -0.14 7.38
CA PHE A 19 -14.55 0.76 6.25
C PHE A 19 -13.07 1.04 6.01
N ILE A 20 -12.31 1.33 7.07
CA ILE A 20 -10.87 1.54 6.97
C ILE A 20 -10.17 0.29 6.46
N MET A 21 -10.54 -0.89 6.94
CA MET A 21 -9.97 -2.16 6.47
C MET A 21 -10.26 -2.39 5.00
N LYS A 22 -11.46 -2.01 4.55
CA LYS A 22 -11.81 -2.10 3.15
C LYS A 22 -10.93 -1.18 2.30
N ILE A 23 -10.72 0.05 2.76
CA ILE A 23 -9.83 1.00 2.07
C ILE A 23 -8.43 0.42 1.97
N GLU A 24 -7.90 -0.14 3.05
CA GLU A 24 -6.57 -0.75 3.06
C GLU A 24 -6.46 -1.88 2.04
N ARG A 25 -7.47 -2.76 1.97
CA ARG A 25 -7.48 -3.85 0.98
C ARG A 25 -7.55 -3.31 -0.44
N ASP A 26 -8.37 -2.30 -0.67
CA ASP A 26 -8.50 -1.71 -1.99
C ASP A 26 -7.22 -1.00 -2.41
N ILE A 27 -6.51 -0.41 -1.46
CA ILE A 27 -5.19 0.19 -1.70
C ILE A 27 -4.19 -0.89 -2.15
N ILE A 28 -4.15 -2.01 -1.46
CA ILE A 28 -3.26 -3.12 -1.83
C ILE A 28 -3.58 -3.60 -3.25
N MET A 29 -4.86 -3.76 -3.57
CA MET A 29 -5.27 -4.16 -4.91
C MET A 29 -4.87 -3.13 -5.96
N ALA A 30 -4.99 -1.85 -5.64
CA ALA A 30 -4.58 -0.78 -6.54
C ALA A 30 -3.06 -0.78 -6.75
N LEU A 31 -2.29 -1.00 -5.70
CA LEU A 31 -0.83 -1.07 -5.78
C LEU A 31 -0.35 -2.26 -6.61
N ARG A 32 -1.11 -3.35 -6.62
CA ARG A 32 -0.81 -4.50 -7.46
C ARG A 32 -1.00 -4.24 -8.95
N GLN A 33 -1.58 -3.11 -9.30
CA GLN A 33 -1.72 -2.68 -10.69
C GLN A 33 -0.64 -1.68 -11.12
N VAL A 34 0.25 -1.28 -10.22
CA VAL A 34 1.35 -0.36 -10.51
C VAL A 34 2.62 -1.17 -10.70
N TYR A 35 3.23 -1.04 -11.87
CA TYR A 35 4.42 -1.80 -12.24
C TYR A 35 5.64 -0.91 -12.31
N ASP A 36 6.76 -1.43 -11.84
CA ASP A 36 8.05 -0.81 -12.10
C ASP A 36 8.31 -0.91 -13.61
N PRO A 37 8.71 0.18 -14.29
CA PRO A 37 8.87 0.13 -15.74
C PRO A 37 9.99 -0.79 -16.22
N GLU A 38 10.91 -1.15 -15.35
CA GLU A 38 12.05 -2.00 -15.71
C GLU A 38 11.89 -3.46 -15.27
N ILE A 39 10.93 -3.73 -14.40
CA ILE A 39 10.72 -5.08 -13.83
C ILE A 39 9.27 -5.48 -14.04
N PRO A 40 8.99 -6.64 -14.64
CA PRO A 40 7.60 -7.04 -14.94
C PRO A 40 6.86 -7.58 -13.71
N VAL A 41 6.97 -6.87 -12.58
CA VAL A 41 6.29 -7.21 -11.32
C VAL A 41 5.78 -5.91 -10.72
N ASN A 42 4.62 -5.96 -10.09
CA ASN A 42 4.03 -4.78 -9.47
C ASN A 42 4.79 -4.38 -8.20
N VAL A 43 4.63 -3.12 -7.81
CA VAL A 43 5.38 -2.53 -6.69
C VAL A 43 5.09 -3.19 -5.35
N TYR A 44 3.88 -3.70 -5.17
CA TYR A 44 3.50 -4.37 -3.92
C TYR A 44 4.23 -5.72 -3.78
N ASP A 45 4.16 -6.55 -4.82
CA ASP A 45 4.79 -7.87 -4.81
C ASP A 45 6.32 -7.78 -4.82
N LEU A 46 6.88 -6.70 -5.36
CA LEU A 46 8.31 -6.44 -5.26
C LEU A 46 8.76 -6.13 -3.83
N GLY A 47 7.82 -5.82 -2.94
CA GLY A 47 8.17 -5.46 -1.57
C GLY A 47 8.66 -4.04 -1.42
N LEU A 48 8.27 -3.15 -2.34
CA LEU A 48 8.66 -1.74 -2.29
C LEU A 48 7.81 -0.94 -1.31
N ILE A 49 6.65 -1.45 -0.92
CA ILE A 49 5.74 -0.78 0.00
C ILE A 49 6.02 -1.29 1.40
N TYR A 50 6.59 -0.43 2.24
CA TYR A 50 6.97 -0.82 3.60
C TYR A 50 5.86 -0.63 4.60
N GLU A 51 5.02 0.36 4.41
CA GLU A 51 3.94 0.64 5.36
C GLU A 51 2.78 1.33 4.66
N ILE A 52 1.56 0.96 5.06
CA ILE A 52 0.32 1.61 4.62
C ILE A 52 -0.47 1.93 5.87
N LYS A 53 -0.80 3.20 6.07
CA LYS A 53 -1.63 3.65 7.19
C LYS A 53 -2.80 4.45 6.68
N VAL A 54 -3.98 4.15 7.19
CA VAL A 54 -5.20 4.92 6.91
C VAL A 54 -5.72 5.42 8.24
N ASN A 55 -5.85 6.73 8.40
CA ASN A 55 -6.34 7.31 9.65
C ASN A 55 -7.87 7.46 9.64
N GLU A 56 -8.42 7.98 10.73
CA GLU A 56 -9.87 8.13 10.87
C GLU A 56 -10.48 9.15 9.90
N GLU A 57 -9.67 10.08 9.42
CA GLU A 57 -10.08 11.05 8.40
C GLU A 57 -9.93 10.50 6.98
N HIS A 58 -9.55 9.23 6.86
CA HIS A 58 -9.32 8.54 5.57
C HIS A 58 -8.18 9.17 4.76
N GLU A 59 -7.25 9.75 5.46
CA GLU A 59 -5.99 10.17 4.87
C GLU A 59 -5.04 8.98 4.87
N VAL A 60 -4.31 8.80 3.78
CA VAL A 60 -3.44 7.63 3.58
C VAL A 60 -1.98 8.06 3.65
N TYR A 61 -1.20 7.32 4.42
CA TYR A 61 0.25 7.46 4.49
C TYR A 61 0.87 6.17 3.94
N ILE A 62 1.76 6.31 2.99
CA ILE A 62 2.49 5.18 2.41
C ILE A 62 3.98 5.44 2.55
N GLN A 63 4.68 4.49 3.17
CA GLN A 63 6.12 4.49 3.20
C GLN A 63 6.61 3.46 2.18
N MET A 64 7.43 3.90 1.24
CA MET A 64 7.90 3.02 0.18
C MET A 64 9.37 3.29 -0.13
N THR A 65 9.97 2.36 -0.86
CA THR A 65 11.34 2.48 -1.33
C THR A 65 11.42 2.13 -2.82
N LEU A 66 12.62 2.17 -3.35
CA LEU A 66 12.93 1.75 -4.71
C LEU A 66 14.04 0.71 -4.67
N THR A 67 14.20 -0.05 -5.76
CA THR A 67 15.23 -1.09 -5.83
C THR A 67 16.64 -0.50 -5.90
N ALA A 68 16.75 0.78 -6.32
CA ALA A 68 18.02 1.48 -6.37
C ALA A 68 17.79 2.96 -6.03
N PRO A 69 18.68 3.59 -5.23
CA PRO A 69 18.50 4.99 -4.83
C PRO A 69 18.60 5.99 -5.98
N ASN A 70 19.21 5.63 -7.08
CA ASN A 70 19.38 6.50 -8.26
C ASN A 70 18.51 6.09 -9.44
N CYS A 71 17.31 5.55 -9.15
CA CYS A 71 16.39 5.14 -10.20
C CYS A 71 15.92 6.38 -10.98
N PRO A 72 16.18 6.49 -12.30
CA PRO A 72 15.74 7.65 -13.06
C PRO A 72 14.23 7.74 -13.23
N MET A 73 13.51 6.66 -12.94
CA MET A 73 12.06 6.59 -13.03
C MET A 73 11.39 6.73 -11.67
N ALA A 74 12.12 7.18 -10.65
CA ALA A 74 11.60 7.30 -9.28
C ALA A 74 10.34 8.15 -9.23
N ASP A 75 10.39 9.33 -9.82
CA ASP A 75 9.25 10.25 -9.82
C ASP A 75 8.04 9.65 -10.56
N TYR A 76 8.29 8.92 -11.63
CA TYR A 76 7.24 8.27 -12.39
C TYR A 76 6.54 7.20 -11.53
N VAL A 77 7.31 6.32 -10.90
CA VAL A 77 6.76 5.25 -10.06
C VAL A 77 5.96 5.83 -8.89
N MET A 78 6.53 6.83 -8.22
CA MET A 78 5.84 7.49 -7.10
C MET A 78 4.54 8.15 -7.53
N GLN A 79 4.53 8.78 -8.71
CA GLN A 79 3.33 9.41 -9.24
C GLN A 79 2.27 8.36 -9.57
N GLN A 80 2.67 7.22 -10.13
CA GLN A 80 1.76 6.12 -10.43
C GLN A 80 1.15 5.55 -9.15
N VAL A 81 1.96 5.37 -8.10
CA VAL A 81 1.48 4.91 -6.80
C VAL A 81 0.47 5.91 -6.23
N LYS A 82 0.82 7.18 -6.23
CA LYS A 82 -0.04 8.22 -5.69
C LYS A 82 -1.39 8.26 -6.41
N THR A 83 -1.37 8.26 -7.73
CA THR A 83 -2.60 8.30 -8.54
C THR A 83 -3.46 7.07 -8.28
N ALA A 84 -2.86 5.89 -8.24
CA ALA A 84 -3.60 4.65 -8.01
C ALA A 84 -4.30 4.66 -6.64
N VAL A 85 -3.62 5.15 -5.61
CA VAL A 85 -4.19 5.19 -4.26
C VAL A 85 -5.23 6.30 -4.14
N GLU A 86 -5.01 7.44 -4.77
CA GLU A 86 -5.99 8.54 -4.78
C GLU A 86 -7.31 8.12 -5.41
N ASP A 87 -7.27 7.22 -6.37
CA ASP A 87 -8.46 6.72 -7.07
C ASP A 87 -9.26 5.70 -6.26
N VAL A 88 -8.73 5.22 -5.14
CA VAL A 88 -9.46 4.28 -4.28
C VAL A 88 -10.63 5.00 -3.61
N PRO A 89 -11.86 4.46 -3.71
CA PRO A 89 -13.02 5.08 -3.07
C PRO A 89 -12.84 5.22 -1.57
N GLY A 90 -13.13 6.41 -1.06
CA GLY A 90 -13.01 6.71 0.37
C GLY A 90 -11.70 7.40 0.75
N VAL A 91 -10.70 7.38 -0.10
CA VAL A 91 -9.42 8.05 0.18
C VAL A 91 -9.56 9.55 -0.02
N VAL A 92 -9.22 10.31 1.02
CA VAL A 92 -9.30 11.78 1.01
C VAL A 92 -8.00 12.40 0.51
N SER A 93 -6.87 11.86 0.96
CA SER A 93 -5.56 12.35 0.54
C SER A 93 -4.52 11.24 0.67
N VAL A 94 -3.42 11.40 -0.05
CA VAL A 94 -2.31 10.43 -0.03
C VAL A 94 -1.00 11.16 0.19
N ASN A 95 -0.24 10.70 1.17
CA ASN A 95 1.10 11.18 1.42
C ASN A 95 2.07 10.01 1.27
N ILE A 96 3.03 10.16 0.38
CA ILE A 96 4.04 9.13 0.11
C ILE A 96 5.38 9.59 0.67
N ASP A 97 5.97 8.73 1.49
CA ASP A 97 7.28 8.95 2.07
C ASP A 97 8.26 7.95 1.44
N LEU A 98 9.19 8.47 0.65
CA LEU A 98 10.21 7.65 0.00
C LEU A 98 11.40 7.50 0.95
N VAL A 99 11.70 6.27 1.32
CA VAL A 99 12.79 5.97 2.25
C VAL A 99 13.73 4.95 1.60
N PHE A 100 15.00 4.98 2.03
CA PHE A 100 16.00 4.04 1.56
C PHE A 100 16.57 3.19 2.69
N GLU A 101 15.94 3.27 3.85
CA GLU A 101 16.25 2.42 4.99
C GLU A 101 14.96 1.87 5.59
N PRO A 102 14.91 0.57 5.87
CA PRO A 102 15.94 -0.43 5.54
C PRO A 102 16.12 -0.60 4.03
N VAL A 103 17.32 -0.99 3.64
CA VAL A 103 17.63 -1.21 2.22
C VAL A 103 16.77 -2.34 1.66
N TRP A 104 16.22 -2.13 0.47
CA TRP A 104 15.44 -3.16 -0.19
C TRP A 104 16.34 -4.33 -0.63
N ASP A 105 15.84 -5.56 -0.48
CA ASP A 105 16.50 -6.76 -1.02
C ASP A 105 15.45 -7.78 -1.47
N LYS A 106 15.90 -8.84 -2.10
CA LYS A 106 15.03 -9.88 -2.68
C LYS A 106 14.14 -10.56 -1.66
N SER A 107 14.53 -10.59 -0.40
CA SER A 107 13.73 -11.25 0.65
C SER A 107 12.40 -10.54 0.89
N ARG A 108 12.24 -9.32 0.40
CA ARG A 108 11.01 -8.54 0.54
C ARG A 108 9.99 -8.87 -0.54
N MET A 109 10.39 -9.58 -1.58
CA MET A 109 9.48 -9.99 -2.64
C MET A 109 8.51 -11.07 -2.16
N THR A 110 7.28 -11.03 -2.69
CA THR A 110 6.34 -12.13 -2.49
C THR A 110 6.81 -13.35 -3.28
N GLU A 111 6.30 -14.51 -2.92
CA GLU A 111 6.59 -15.73 -3.63
C GLU A 111 6.19 -15.64 -5.10
N GLU A 112 5.06 -14.99 -5.39
CA GLU A 112 4.59 -14.77 -6.76
C GLU A 112 5.59 -13.96 -7.57
N ALA A 113 6.17 -12.92 -6.97
CA ALA A 113 7.18 -12.10 -7.65
C ALA A 113 8.43 -12.90 -7.94
N LEU A 114 8.89 -13.70 -7.00
CA LEU A 114 10.08 -14.55 -7.18
C LEU A 114 9.88 -15.54 -8.32
N VAL A 115 8.72 -16.17 -8.37
CA VAL A 115 8.39 -17.12 -9.44
C VAL A 115 8.34 -16.43 -10.80
N THR A 116 7.68 -15.28 -10.87
CA THR A 116 7.55 -14.50 -12.10
C THR A 116 8.90 -14.11 -12.68
N LEU A 117 9.86 -13.78 -11.81
CA LEU A 117 11.21 -13.37 -12.23
C LEU A 117 12.17 -14.54 -12.39
N GLY A 118 11.72 -15.76 -12.11
CA GLY A 118 12.56 -16.94 -12.18
C GLY A 118 13.58 -17.04 -11.05
N LEU A 119 13.33 -16.33 -9.94
CA LEU A 119 14.20 -16.30 -8.77
C LEU A 119 13.68 -17.27 -7.71
N ASP A 120 13.64 -18.55 -8.03
CA ASP A 120 13.17 -19.56 -7.08
C ASP A 120 14.01 -19.55 -5.81
N VAL A 121 13.30 -19.67 -4.69
CA VAL A 121 13.94 -19.77 -3.39
C VAL A 121 14.12 -21.24 -3.06
N ASP A 122 15.34 -21.68 -3.11
CA ASP A 122 15.70 -23.00 -2.65
C ASP A 122 16.50 -22.91 -1.37
#